data_3d97a73287bab473cd80d6aed192d0d5
#
_entry.id   3d97a73287bab473cd80d6aed192d0d5
#
_cell.length_a   1.000
_cell.length_b   1.000
_cell.length_c   1.000
_cell.angle_alpha   90.00
_cell.angle_beta   90.00
_cell.angle_gamma   90.00
#
_symmetry.space_group_name_H-M   'P 1'
#
loop_
_entity.id
_entity.type
_entity.pdbx_description
1 polymer ?
#
loop_
_entity_poly.entity_id
_entity_poly.type
_entity_poly.pdbx_seq_one_letter_code
_entity_poly.pdbx_strand_id
1 'polypeptide(L)'
;MRKKDIIRLCEDHPDCVFSAFTNGTLIDEAFAEEMLRVKNFVPAISIEGFEEATDSRRGGGTYRKIIRAMNILKERKLPFGISCCYTSANAEVIGSEAYFDQMIEMGAKFAWFFTYMPVGKAAVPELMVTAEQREMMYHKIREYRQTKPLFTIDFWNDGEYVGGCIAGGRF
;
A
#
# COMPACT_ATOMS: atom_id res chain seq x y z
N MET A 1 -15.18 -2.27 -6.12
CA MET A 1 -15.07 -0.87 -5.64
C MET A 1 -16.32 -0.10 -6.01
N ARG A 2 -16.88 0.65 -5.08
CA ARG A 2 -18.10 1.46 -5.28
C ARG A 2 -17.70 2.87 -5.77
N LYS A 3 -17.18 2.97 -6.99
CA LYS A 3 -16.62 4.21 -7.55
C LYS A 3 -17.53 5.43 -7.37
N LYS A 4 -18.82 5.30 -7.74
CA LYS A 4 -19.78 6.42 -7.66
C LYS A 4 -20.00 6.90 -6.24
N ASP A 5 -20.06 5.97 -5.26
CA ASP A 5 -20.26 6.34 -3.86
C ASP A 5 -19.04 7.03 -3.26
N ILE A 6 -17.83 6.60 -3.67
CA ILE A 6 -16.58 7.25 -3.25
C ILE A 6 -16.54 8.68 -3.78
N ILE A 7 -16.84 8.89 -5.05
CA ILE A 7 -16.85 10.23 -5.65
C ILE A 7 -17.87 11.12 -4.98
N ARG A 8 -19.10 10.60 -4.77
CA ARG A 8 -20.13 11.35 -4.05
C ARG A 8 -19.71 11.75 -2.63
N LEU A 9 -19.09 10.82 -1.88
CA LEU A 9 -18.56 11.11 -0.56
C LEU A 9 -17.51 12.24 -0.60
N CYS A 10 -16.63 12.22 -1.60
CA CYS A 10 -15.64 13.26 -1.81
C CYS A 10 -16.27 14.63 -2.12
N GLU A 11 -17.34 14.65 -2.92
CA GLU A 11 -18.10 15.86 -3.26
C GLU A 11 -18.83 16.43 -2.04
N ASP A 12 -19.47 15.56 -1.25
CA ASP A 12 -20.24 15.95 -0.07
C ASP A 12 -19.33 16.49 1.08
N HIS A 13 -18.02 16.17 1.04
CA HIS A 13 -17.05 16.55 2.09
C HIS A 13 -15.74 17.09 1.49
N PRO A 14 -15.75 18.27 0.84
CA PRO A 14 -14.56 18.79 0.13
C PRO A 14 -13.40 19.17 1.08
N ASP A 15 -13.68 19.41 2.36
CA ASP A 15 -12.66 19.74 3.37
C ASP A 15 -11.98 18.49 3.98
N CYS A 16 -12.39 17.29 3.58
CA CYS A 16 -11.81 16.03 4.03
C CYS A 16 -10.96 15.40 2.93
N VAL A 17 -9.84 14.78 3.29
CA VAL A 17 -9.09 13.89 2.40
C VAL A 17 -9.47 12.45 2.71
N PHE A 18 -9.89 11.71 1.68
CA PHE A 18 -10.26 10.30 1.80
C PHE A 18 -9.15 9.41 1.28
N SER A 19 -8.80 8.40 2.05
CA SER A 19 -7.89 7.33 1.61
C SER A 19 -8.58 5.99 1.73
N ALA A 20 -8.31 5.10 0.78
CA ALA A 20 -8.84 3.74 0.81
C ALA A 20 -7.80 2.73 0.34
N PHE A 21 -7.70 1.62 1.08
CA PHE A 21 -6.94 0.46 0.62
C PHE A 21 -7.71 -0.25 -0.50
N THR A 22 -7.05 -0.47 -1.62
CA THR A 22 -7.68 -1.07 -2.81
C THR A 22 -6.69 -1.99 -3.54
N ASN A 23 -7.20 -3.02 -4.22
CA ASN A 23 -6.38 -3.80 -5.15
C ASN A 23 -6.06 -3.04 -6.45
N GLY A 24 -6.63 -1.86 -6.65
CA GLY A 24 -6.34 -0.99 -7.80
C GLY A 24 -6.89 -1.47 -9.14
N THR A 25 -7.36 -2.73 -9.26
CA THR A 25 -7.69 -3.37 -10.54
C THR A 25 -8.85 -2.73 -11.31
N LEU A 26 -9.63 -1.89 -10.64
CA LEU A 26 -10.76 -1.15 -11.21
C LEU A 26 -10.46 0.33 -11.41
N ILE A 27 -9.24 0.79 -11.16
CA ILE A 27 -8.84 2.16 -11.49
C ILE A 27 -8.61 2.22 -13.00
N ASP A 28 -9.46 2.97 -13.68
CA ASP A 28 -9.42 3.25 -15.09
C ASP A 28 -9.35 4.76 -15.35
N GLU A 29 -9.20 5.13 -16.60
CA GLU A 29 -9.07 6.52 -17.02
C GLU A 29 -10.27 7.37 -16.58
N ALA A 30 -11.49 6.82 -16.72
CA ALA A 30 -12.71 7.54 -16.33
C ALA A 30 -12.76 7.82 -14.83
N PHE A 31 -12.36 6.86 -14.00
CA PHE A 31 -12.30 7.08 -12.55
C PHE A 31 -11.18 8.05 -12.16
N ALA A 32 -10.04 8.01 -12.85
CA ALA A 32 -8.96 8.97 -12.64
C ALA A 32 -9.36 10.40 -12.98
N GLU A 33 -10.18 10.64 -14.02
CA GLU A 33 -10.75 11.96 -14.32
C GLU A 33 -11.69 12.46 -13.19
N GLU A 34 -12.50 11.56 -12.64
CA GLU A 34 -13.32 11.91 -11.48
C GLU A 34 -12.48 12.23 -10.24
N MET A 35 -11.38 11.49 -10.01
CA MET A 35 -10.43 11.81 -8.95
C MET A 35 -9.78 13.18 -9.12
N LEU A 36 -9.43 13.55 -10.35
CA LEU A 36 -8.92 14.89 -10.68
C LEU A 36 -9.95 15.99 -10.39
N ARG A 37 -11.22 15.70 -10.64
CA ARG A 37 -12.31 16.65 -10.40
C ARG A 37 -12.55 16.90 -8.91
N VAL A 38 -12.61 15.84 -8.09
CA VAL A 38 -12.88 15.95 -6.64
C VAL A 38 -11.65 16.35 -5.83
N LYS A 39 -10.45 15.95 -6.23
CA LYS A 39 -9.11 16.31 -5.68
C LYS A 39 -8.80 15.86 -4.25
N ASN A 40 -9.70 15.15 -3.61
CA ASN A 40 -9.58 14.76 -2.21
C ASN A 40 -9.67 13.24 -1.97
N PHE A 41 -9.43 12.41 -3.00
CA PHE A 41 -9.31 10.97 -2.88
C PHE A 41 -7.90 10.49 -3.22
N VAL A 42 -7.27 9.77 -2.29
CA VAL A 42 -5.88 9.27 -2.41
C VAL A 42 -5.85 7.77 -2.13
N PRO A 43 -5.78 6.90 -3.13
CA PRO A 43 -5.78 5.45 -2.92
C PRO A 43 -4.44 4.94 -2.41
N ALA A 44 -4.48 3.91 -1.56
CA ALA A 44 -3.34 3.05 -1.22
C ALA A 44 -3.52 1.71 -1.95
N ILE A 45 -2.71 1.49 -2.98
CA ILE A 45 -2.84 0.32 -3.86
C ILE A 45 -2.10 -0.86 -3.26
N SER A 46 -2.81 -1.97 -3.12
CA SER A 46 -2.23 -3.19 -2.53
C SER A 46 -1.36 -3.93 -3.53
N ILE A 47 -0.09 -4.13 -3.18
CA ILE A 47 0.91 -4.83 -3.98
C ILE A 47 1.91 -5.53 -3.04
N GLU A 48 2.23 -6.81 -3.27
CA GLU A 48 3.00 -7.65 -2.36
C GLU A 48 4.38 -8.05 -2.88
N GLY A 49 5.05 -7.20 -3.63
CA GLY A 49 6.32 -7.45 -4.28
C GLY A 49 6.21 -7.32 -5.80
N PHE A 50 7.05 -8.04 -6.53
CA PHE A 50 7.01 -8.10 -7.99
C PHE A 50 5.88 -9.03 -8.51
N GLU A 51 5.85 -9.27 -9.83
CA GLU A 51 4.75 -9.99 -10.50
C GLU A 51 4.45 -11.33 -9.85
N GLU A 52 5.49 -12.15 -9.64
CA GLU A 52 5.33 -13.49 -9.06
C GLU A 52 4.71 -13.47 -7.66
N ALA A 53 5.24 -12.66 -6.75
CA ALA A 53 4.76 -12.56 -5.37
C ALA A 53 3.34 -11.98 -5.30
N THR A 54 3.06 -10.96 -6.10
CA THR A 54 1.74 -10.34 -6.15
C THR A 54 0.69 -11.27 -6.76
N ASP A 55 1.00 -11.91 -7.89
CA ASP A 55 0.08 -12.79 -8.59
C ASP A 55 -0.17 -14.10 -7.82
N SER A 56 0.85 -14.65 -7.16
CA SER A 56 0.69 -15.81 -6.27
C SER A 56 -0.34 -15.57 -5.17
N ARG A 57 -0.34 -14.38 -4.57
CA ARG A 57 -1.26 -14.04 -3.48
C ARG A 57 -2.63 -13.57 -3.95
N ARG A 58 -2.68 -12.84 -5.08
CA ARG A 58 -3.88 -12.10 -5.51
C ARG A 58 -4.55 -12.67 -6.77
N GLY A 59 -3.93 -13.68 -7.37
CA GLY A 59 -4.39 -14.30 -8.62
C GLY A 59 -3.65 -13.76 -9.83
N GLY A 60 -3.43 -14.65 -10.80
CA GLY A 60 -2.64 -14.37 -12.00
C GLY A 60 -3.14 -13.16 -12.80
N GLY A 61 -2.23 -12.34 -13.28
CA GLY A 61 -2.47 -11.12 -14.04
C GLY A 61 -2.96 -9.92 -13.22
N THR A 62 -3.02 -10.05 -11.89
CA THR A 62 -3.37 -8.94 -10.99
C THR A 62 -2.28 -7.88 -10.98
N TYR A 63 -1.00 -8.28 -10.95
CA TYR A 63 0.13 -7.36 -11.00
C TYR A 63 0.06 -6.40 -12.19
N ARG A 64 -0.18 -6.93 -13.39
CA ARG A 64 -0.29 -6.10 -14.61
C ARG A 64 -1.42 -5.08 -14.53
N LYS A 65 -2.55 -5.44 -13.92
CA LYS A 65 -3.68 -4.51 -13.71
C LYS A 65 -3.31 -3.43 -12.70
N ILE A 66 -2.55 -3.77 -11.65
CA ILE A 66 -2.04 -2.82 -10.64
C ILE A 66 -1.08 -1.83 -11.31
N ILE A 67 -0.10 -2.31 -12.07
CA ILE A 67 0.87 -1.46 -12.78
C ILE A 67 0.17 -0.52 -13.76
N ARG A 68 -0.84 -1.00 -14.50
CA ARG A 68 -1.67 -0.14 -15.35
C ARG A 68 -2.36 0.96 -14.54
N ALA A 69 -2.96 0.63 -13.41
CA ALA A 69 -3.63 1.60 -12.55
C ALA A 69 -2.66 2.66 -12.02
N MET A 70 -1.46 2.26 -11.58
CA MET A 70 -0.41 3.17 -11.14
C MET A 70 0.03 4.11 -12.27
N ASN A 71 0.23 3.59 -13.50
CA ASN A 71 0.58 4.41 -14.66
C ASN A 71 -0.51 5.46 -14.96
N ILE A 72 -1.79 5.07 -14.95
CA ILE A 72 -2.92 5.99 -15.15
C ILE A 72 -2.88 7.15 -14.13
N LEU A 73 -2.62 6.84 -12.86
CA LEU A 73 -2.53 7.84 -11.80
C LEU A 73 -1.28 8.73 -11.95
N LYS A 74 -0.13 8.12 -12.26
CA LYS A 74 1.14 8.82 -12.46
C LYS A 74 1.07 9.83 -13.61
N GLU A 75 0.56 9.42 -14.77
CA GLU A 75 0.42 10.26 -15.95
C GLU A 75 -0.46 11.49 -15.69
N ARG A 76 -1.47 11.34 -14.81
CA ARG A 76 -2.37 12.42 -14.40
C ARG A 76 -1.89 13.21 -13.18
N LYS A 77 -0.69 12.87 -12.66
CA LYS A 77 -0.13 13.49 -11.44
C LYS A 77 -1.04 13.37 -10.22
N LEU A 78 -1.89 12.33 -10.19
CA LEU A 78 -2.73 12.01 -9.03
C LEU A 78 -1.89 11.36 -7.94
N PRO A 79 -1.95 11.84 -6.70
CA PRO A 79 -1.23 11.23 -5.61
C PRO A 79 -1.82 9.86 -5.28
N PHE A 80 -0.95 8.89 -5.02
CA PHE A 80 -1.33 7.58 -4.51
C PHE A 80 -0.19 6.98 -3.68
N GLY A 81 -0.52 6.02 -2.86
CA GLY A 81 0.44 5.20 -2.14
C GLY A 81 0.26 3.72 -2.44
N ILE A 82 1.07 2.92 -1.77
CA ILE A 82 0.98 1.47 -1.79
C ILE A 82 0.66 0.91 -0.40
N SER A 83 0.15 -0.30 -0.38
CA SER A 83 -0.09 -1.07 0.82
C SER A 83 0.47 -2.47 0.63
N CYS A 84 1.38 -2.87 1.51
CA CYS A 84 2.09 -4.13 1.45
C CYS A 84 1.82 -4.94 2.72
N CYS A 85 1.41 -6.19 2.56
CA CYS A 85 1.41 -7.14 3.66
C CYS A 85 2.59 -8.10 3.48
N TYR A 86 3.61 -7.97 4.32
CA TYR A 86 4.78 -8.85 4.24
C TYR A 86 4.60 -10.11 5.07
N THR A 87 5.05 -11.21 4.50
CA THR A 87 4.97 -12.58 4.99
C THR A 87 6.36 -13.21 4.98
N SER A 88 6.51 -14.41 5.55
CA SER A 88 7.75 -15.19 5.44
C SER A 88 8.20 -15.44 3.98
N ALA A 89 7.26 -15.45 3.03
CA ALA A 89 7.55 -15.75 1.63
C ALA A 89 7.98 -14.51 0.81
N ASN A 90 7.66 -13.28 1.23
CA ASN A 90 7.91 -12.08 0.42
C ASN A 90 8.67 -10.96 1.17
N ALA A 91 8.99 -11.13 2.45
CA ALA A 91 9.67 -10.10 3.25
C ALA A 91 10.98 -9.63 2.60
N GLU A 92 11.80 -10.56 2.10
CA GLU A 92 13.07 -10.24 1.44
C GLU A 92 12.87 -9.38 0.18
N VAL A 93 11.82 -9.68 -0.59
CA VAL A 93 11.48 -8.92 -1.81
C VAL A 93 10.99 -7.53 -1.44
N ILE A 94 10.03 -7.44 -0.51
CA ILE A 94 9.43 -6.16 -0.08
C ILE A 94 10.47 -5.29 0.64
N GLY A 95 11.39 -5.88 1.42
CA GLY A 95 12.49 -5.18 2.08
C GLY A 95 13.66 -4.80 1.18
N SER A 96 13.64 -5.19 -0.09
CA SER A 96 14.74 -4.90 -1.02
C SER A 96 14.72 -3.45 -1.51
N GLU A 97 15.90 -2.89 -1.74
CA GLU A 97 16.05 -1.56 -2.35
C GLU A 97 15.36 -1.47 -3.72
N ALA A 98 15.50 -2.51 -4.54
CA ALA A 98 14.89 -2.59 -5.85
C ALA A 98 13.37 -2.45 -5.82
N TYR A 99 12.70 -3.02 -4.81
CA TYR A 99 11.26 -2.85 -4.65
C TYR A 99 10.88 -1.42 -4.32
N PHE A 100 11.59 -0.77 -3.39
CA PHE A 100 11.35 0.64 -3.05
C PHE A 100 11.58 1.56 -4.25
N ASP A 101 12.67 1.36 -4.98
CA ASP A 101 12.99 2.14 -6.18
C ASP A 101 11.92 1.99 -7.26
N GLN A 102 11.44 0.77 -7.49
CA GLN A 102 10.35 0.53 -8.43
C GLN A 102 9.07 1.26 -8.01
N MET A 103 8.68 1.23 -6.73
CA MET A 103 7.48 1.92 -6.26
C MET A 103 7.60 3.45 -6.41
N ILE A 104 8.78 3.99 -6.15
CA ILE A 104 9.09 5.42 -6.37
C ILE A 104 9.01 5.75 -7.87
N GLU A 105 9.62 4.94 -8.71
CA GLU A 105 9.58 5.11 -10.17
C GLU A 105 8.15 5.05 -10.70
N MET A 106 7.31 4.15 -10.17
CA MET A 106 5.89 4.09 -10.49
C MET A 106 5.09 5.29 -10.00
N GLY A 107 5.65 6.13 -9.14
CA GLY A 107 5.06 7.40 -8.71
C GLY A 107 4.39 7.36 -7.34
N ALA A 108 4.50 6.27 -6.58
CA ALA A 108 3.98 6.19 -5.22
C ALA A 108 4.60 7.26 -4.31
N LYS A 109 3.80 7.86 -3.44
CA LYS A 109 4.22 8.91 -2.50
C LYS A 109 4.33 8.42 -1.07
N PHE A 110 3.62 7.37 -0.74
CA PHE A 110 3.68 6.73 0.57
C PHE A 110 3.49 5.22 0.47
N ALA A 111 3.91 4.52 1.51
CA ALA A 111 3.78 3.06 1.62
C ALA A 111 3.34 2.67 3.03
N TRP A 112 2.28 1.87 3.12
CA TRP A 112 1.87 1.20 4.33
C TRP A 112 2.42 -0.23 4.32
N PHE A 113 3.15 -0.59 5.39
CA PHE A 113 3.64 -1.94 5.60
C PHE A 113 2.88 -2.60 6.75
N PHE A 114 2.35 -3.78 6.49
CA PHE A 114 1.64 -4.59 7.48
C PHE A 114 2.33 -5.93 7.63
N THR A 115 2.65 -6.31 8.85
CA THR A 115 3.08 -7.67 9.16
C THR A 115 1.89 -8.61 9.02
N TYR A 116 2.05 -9.74 8.34
CA TYR A 116 1.01 -10.75 8.26
C TYR A 116 0.65 -11.29 9.64
N MET A 117 -0.64 -11.34 9.93
CA MET A 117 -1.22 -11.94 11.12
C MET A 117 -2.15 -13.08 10.74
N PRO A 118 -1.96 -14.29 11.28
CA PRO A 118 -2.74 -15.48 10.93
C PRO A 118 -4.09 -15.47 11.67
N VAL A 119 -5.02 -14.62 11.24
CA VAL A 119 -6.36 -14.49 11.82
C VAL A 119 -7.44 -14.98 10.87
N GLY A 120 -8.52 -15.54 11.43
CA GLY A 120 -9.68 -16.02 10.66
C GLY A 120 -9.59 -17.49 10.26
N LYS A 121 -10.62 -17.97 9.55
CA LYS A 121 -10.78 -19.40 9.22
C LYS A 121 -9.75 -19.97 8.26
N ALA A 122 -9.14 -19.10 7.45
CA ALA A 122 -8.14 -19.48 6.45
C ALA A 122 -6.74 -18.97 6.85
N ALA A 123 -6.48 -18.88 8.15
CA ALA A 123 -5.16 -18.49 8.63
C ALA A 123 -4.09 -19.53 8.23
N VAL A 124 -2.95 -19.06 7.78
CA VAL A 124 -1.80 -19.87 7.36
C VAL A 124 -0.59 -19.47 8.23
N PRO A 125 -0.36 -20.16 9.37
CA PRO A 125 0.72 -19.80 10.30
C PRO A 125 2.10 -19.77 9.67
N GLU A 126 2.35 -20.59 8.64
CA GLU A 126 3.61 -20.70 7.91
C GLU A 126 3.98 -19.40 7.17
N LEU A 127 3.01 -18.53 6.94
CA LEU A 127 3.24 -17.20 6.35
C LEU A 127 3.66 -16.14 7.38
N MET A 128 3.71 -16.48 8.66
CA MET A 128 4.25 -15.56 9.66
C MET A 128 5.74 -15.32 9.39
N VAL A 129 6.15 -14.07 9.46
CA VAL A 129 7.56 -13.71 9.38
C VAL A 129 8.35 -14.25 10.57
N THR A 130 9.60 -14.62 10.34
CA THR A 130 10.53 -14.96 11.42
C THR A 130 10.93 -13.69 12.19
N ALA A 131 11.54 -13.86 13.36
CA ALA A 131 12.09 -12.75 14.13
C ALA A 131 13.11 -11.94 13.32
N GLU A 132 14.00 -12.63 12.62
CA GLU A 132 15.05 -12.05 11.77
C GLU A 132 14.45 -11.26 10.60
N GLN A 133 13.42 -11.81 9.94
CA GLN A 133 12.73 -11.11 8.86
C GLN A 133 12.01 -9.86 9.37
N ARG A 134 11.38 -9.95 10.55
CA ARG A 134 10.73 -8.78 11.15
C ARG A 134 11.73 -7.70 11.53
N GLU A 135 12.86 -8.06 12.10
CA GLU A 135 13.95 -7.14 12.43
C GLU A 135 14.52 -6.49 11.16
N MET A 136 14.78 -7.28 10.13
CA MET A 136 15.23 -6.79 8.83
C MET A 136 14.24 -5.76 8.26
N MET A 137 12.95 -6.05 8.22
CA MET A 137 11.91 -5.14 7.72
C MET A 137 11.86 -3.85 8.56
N TYR A 138 11.94 -3.97 9.89
CA TYR A 138 12.00 -2.83 10.81
C TYR A 138 13.13 -1.85 10.46
N HIS A 139 14.33 -2.37 10.23
CA HIS A 139 15.49 -1.56 9.87
C HIS A 139 15.39 -0.98 8.46
N LYS A 140 14.99 -1.79 7.47
CA LYS A 140 14.90 -1.37 6.06
C LYS A 140 13.83 -0.30 5.84
N ILE A 141 12.66 -0.42 6.44
CA ILE A 141 11.61 0.59 6.32
C ILE A 141 12.09 1.94 6.88
N ARG A 142 12.81 1.95 8.01
CA ARG A 142 13.36 3.17 8.61
C ARG A 142 14.51 3.77 7.81
N GLU A 143 15.43 2.94 7.32
CA GLU A 143 16.52 3.36 6.45
C GLU A 143 15.97 4.07 5.21
N TYR A 144 15.03 3.43 4.51
CA TYR A 144 14.49 3.96 3.27
C TYR A 144 13.54 5.15 3.49
N ARG A 145 12.88 5.24 4.63
CA ARG A 145 12.13 6.46 5.02
C ARG A 145 13.02 7.69 5.08
N GLN A 146 14.28 7.52 5.48
CA GLN A 146 15.24 8.62 5.61
C GLN A 146 16.00 8.92 4.31
N THR A 147 16.20 7.90 3.46
CA THR A 147 17.11 7.99 2.31
C THR A 147 16.39 8.06 0.96
N LYS A 148 15.10 7.73 0.90
CA LYS A 148 14.34 7.68 -0.35
C LYS A 148 13.09 8.58 -0.29
N PRO A 149 12.64 9.14 -1.42
CA PRO A 149 11.49 10.04 -1.50
C PRO A 149 10.15 9.26 -1.45
N LEU A 150 10.00 8.38 -0.46
CA LEU A 150 8.80 7.59 -0.20
C LEU A 150 8.48 7.64 1.30
N PHE A 151 7.37 8.27 1.69
CA PHE A 151 6.95 8.25 3.07
C PHE A 151 6.45 6.85 3.46
N THR A 152 7.10 6.22 4.44
CA THR A 152 6.78 4.85 4.85
C THR A 152 6.14 4.81 6.24
N ILE A 153 5.16 3.94 6.41
CA ILE A 153 4.48 3.67 7.66
C ILE A 153 4.56 2.17 7.93
N ASP A 154 5.25 1.79 9.00
CA ASP A 154 5.26 0.42 9.49
C ASP A 154 4.20 0.28 10.58
N PHE A 155 3.01 -0.17 10.18
CA PHE A 155 1.80 -0.08 10.98
C PHE A 155 1.94 -0.66 12.39
N TRP A 156 2.66 -1.77 12.53
CA TRP A 156 2.81 -2.44 13.82
C TRP A 156 4.07 -2.05 14.59
N ASN A 157 5.09 -1.53 13.90
CA ASN A 157 6.40 -1.29 14.50
C ASN A 157 6.69 0.22 14.71
N ASP A 158 5.89 1.13 14.17
CA ASP A 158 6.02 2.57 14.41
C ASP A 158 5.37 3.03 15.72
N GLY A 159 4.92 2.10 16.55
CA GLY A 159 4.31 2.39 17.85
C GLY A 159 5.21 3.19 18.81
N GLU A 160 6.52 3.10 18.65
CA GLU A 160 7.49 3.86 19.45
C GLU A 160 7.35 5.38 19.28
N TYR A 161 6.93 5.86 18.09
CA TYR A 161 6.73 7.29 17.81
C TYR A 161 5.41 7.83 18.36
N VAL A 162 4.47 6.96 18.70
CA VAL A 162 3.13 7.34 19.18
C VAL A 162 2.83 6.77 20.57
N GLY A 163 3.80 6.12 21.20
CA GLY A 163 3.66 5.52 22.53
C GLY A 163 2.74 4.30 22.56
N GLY A 164 2.71 3.53 21.48
CA GLY A 164 1.89 2.32 21.36
C GLY A 164 1.50 2.01 19.90
N CYS A 165 0.56 1.11 19.71
CA CYS A 165 0.04 0.79 18.39
C CYS A 165 -0.59 2.02 17.72
N ILE A 166 -0.28 2.29 16.45
CA ILE A 166 -0.85 3.40 15.68
C ILE A 166 -2.39 3.34 15.69
N ALA A 167 -2.98 2.14 15.66
CA ALA A 167 -4.43 1.93 15.73
C ALA A 167 -4.96 1.81 17.17
N GLY A 168 -4.10 1.69 18.19
CA GLY A 168 -4.49 1.38 19.55
C GLY A 168 -4.69 2.61 20.44
N GLY A 169 -5.82 2.63 21.17
CA GLY A 169 -5.97 3.48 22.34
C GLY A 169 -6.30 4.95 22.12
N ARG A 170 -6.61 5.37 20.90
CA ARG A 170 -7.01 6.75 20.60
C ARG A 170 -8.42 6.88 20.01
N PHE A 171 -9.18 5.78 20.01
CA PHE A 171 -10.58 5.75 19.54
C PHE A 171 -11.47 5.20 20.62
#